data_2c8be5a677ed43042fa26dd141f2697e
#
_entry.id   2c8be5a677ed43042fa26dd141f2697e
#
_cell.length_a   1.000
_cell.length_b   1.000
_cell.length_c   1.000
_cell.angle_alpha   90.00
_cell.angle_beta   90.00
_cell.angle_gamma   90.00
#
_symmetry.space_group_name_H-M   'P 1'
#
loop_
_entity.id
_entity.type
_entity.pdbx_description
1 polymer ?
#
loop_
_entity_poly.entity_id
_entity_poly.type
_entity_poly.pdbx_seq_one_letter_code
_entity_poly.pdbx_strand_id
1 'polypeptide(L)'
;IDHSSDEISTEDAAVLMEAVREAFEDETYKFYVGTSYRHCLIWDGGVVQDITPPHDILGKVIGSYLPEDAKLREMMEKSYDILNNHPLNLARAAAGKRKANSCWFWGAGTKPALSSFTEKTGKTGAMISAVDLLKGIAVGAGMQVLHVEGATGGLTTNYEGKAAAAVKALLKDGNDFAYIHVEAPDEMGHQG
;
A
#
# COMPACT_ATOMS: atom_id res chain seq x y z
N ILE A 1 -0.99 -19.00 1.35
CA ILE A 1 -0.54 -17.62 1.16
C ILE A 1 -0.15 -16.97 2.48
N ASP A 2 0.79 -16.08 2.45
CA ASP A 2 1.15 -15.10 3.48
C ASP A 2 1.29 -13.76 2.77
N HIS A 3 0.48 -12.77 3.16
CA HIS A 3 0.40 -11.50 2.43
C HIS A 3 1.53 -10.53 2.75
N SER A 4 2.15 -10.64 3.94
CA SER A 4 3.15 -9.67 4.43
C SER A 4 4.61 -10.09 4.18
N SER A 5 4.87 -11.37 3.93
CA SER A 5 6.22 -11.94 3.81
C SER A 5 7.12 -11.57 5.00
N ASP A 6 6.62 -11.81 6.23
CA ASP A 6 7.26 -11.39 7.50
C ASP A 6 7.46 -9.88 7.57
N GLU A 7 6.44 -9.09 7.23
CA GLU A 7 6.48 -7.63 7.25
C GLU A 7 7.71 -7.10 6.47
N ILE A 8 7.82 -7.49 5.19
CA ILE A 8 8.96 -7.06 4.36
C ILE A 8 9.15 -5.54 4.43
N SER A 9 10.40 -5.08 4.57
CA SER A 9 10.68 -3.64 4.58
C SER A 9 10.37 -2.99 3.24
N THR A 10 10.08 -1.70 3.23
CA THR A 10 9.82 -0.94 1.99
C THR A 10 11.03 -0.96 1.07
N GLU A 11 12.25 -0.92 1.62
CA GLU A 11 13.51 -0.96 0.88
C GLU A 11 13.68 -2.30 0.16
N ASP A 12 13.49 -3.42 0.87
CA ASP A 12 13.56 -4.77 0.28
C ASP A 12 12.48 -4.94 -0.79
N ALA A 13 11.25 -4.50 -0.50
CA ALA A 13 10.15 -4.58 -1.44
C ALA A 13 10.39 -3.75 -2.70
N ALA A 14 10.98 -2.56 -2.58
CA ALA A 14 11.32 -1.71 -3.72
C ALA A 14 12.29 -2.42 -4.69
N VAL A 15 13.29 -3.14 -4.16
CA VAL A 15 14.23 -3.94 -4.98
C VAL A 15 13.50 -5.05 -5.75
N LEU A 16 12.56 -5.74 -5.10
CA LEU A 16 11.77 -6.80 -5.76
C LEU A 16 10.79 -6.23 -6.79
N MET A 17 10.21 -5.06 -6.49
CA MET A 17 9.30 -4.38 -7.42
C MET A 17 10.00 -3.88 -8.67
N GLU A 18 11.30 -3.60 -8.63
CA GLU A 18 12.06 -3.28 -9.84
C GLU A 18 12.10 -4.47 -10.81
N ALA A 19 12.33 -5.68 -10.31
CA ALA A 19 12.26 -6.88 -11.14
C ALA A 19 10.84 -7.13 -11.72
N VAL A 20 9.79 -6.76 -10.97
CA VAL A 20 8.40 -6.82 -11.46
C VAL A 20 8.18 -5.80 -12.58
N ARG A 21 8.67 -4.57 -12.42
CA ARG A 21 8.60 -3.51 -13.44
C ARG A 21 9.29 -3.90 -14.72
N GLU A 22 10.54 -4.36 -14.62
CA GLU A 22 11.32 -4.82 -15.79
C GLU A 22 10.59 -5.90 -16.58
N ALA A 23 9.83 -6.77 -15.91
CA ALA A 23 9.13 -7.88 -16.53
C ALA A 23 7.77 -7.52 -17.13
N PHE A 24 7.04 -6.57 -16.52
CA PHE A 24 5.62 -6.38 -16.82
C PHE A 24 5.21 -4.94 -17.10
N GLU A 25 6.06 -3.94 -16.79
CA GLU A 25 5.70 -2.54 -17.02
C GLU A 25 5.77 -2.20 -18.52
N ASP A 26 4.70 -1.58 -19.02
CA ASP A 26 4.58 -1.07 -20.37
C ASP A 26 3.66 0.16 -20.41
N GLU A 27 3.12 0.53 -21.55
CA GLU A 27 2.17 1.66 -21.68
C GLU A 27 0.85 1.39 -20.97
N THR A 28 0.45 0.12 -20.84
CA THR A 28 -0.82 -0.33 -20.27
C THR A 28 -0.73 -0.55 -18.76
N TYR A 29 0.41 -1.04 -18.28
CA TYR A 29 0.62 -1.43 -16.88
C TYR A 29 1.71 -0.58 -16.24
N LYS A 30 1.39 0.13 -15.15
CA LYS A 30 2.35 0.92 -14.39
C LYS A 30 2.36 0.49 -12.93
N PHE A 31 3.54 0.17 -12.41
CA PHE A 31 3.70 -0.30 -11.04
C PHE A 31 4.31 0.77 -10.15
N TYR A 32 3.70 1.01 -9.00
CA TYR A 32 4.15 1.99 -8.02
C TYR A 32 4.45 1.30 -6.70
N VAL A 33 5.63 1.57 -6.16
CA VAL A 33 6.04 1.08 -4.84
C VAL A 33 5.30 1.88 -3.77
N GLY A 34 4.62 1.17 -2.88
CA GLY A 34 4.01 1.72 -1.68
C GLY A 34 4.79 1.29 -0.43
N THR A 35 4.10 1.18 0.69
CA THR A 35 4.72 0.86 1.98
C THR A 35 4.76 -0.65 2.21
N SER A 36 5.93 -1.18 2.55
CA SER A 36 6.15 -2.60 2.88
C SER A 36 5.68 -3.51 1.73
N TYR A 37 4.76 -4.42 1.98
CA TYR A 37 4.20 -5.37 1.02
C TYR A 37 3.04 -4.80 0.17
N ARG A 38 2.66 -3.55 0.37
CA ARG A 38 1.53 -2.89 -0.32
C ARG A 38 2.05 -2.03 -1.47
N HIS A 39 1.60 -2.32 -2.68
CA HIS A 39 2.00 -1.61 -3.92
C HIS A 39 0.76 -1.28 -4.74
N CYS A 40 0.93 -0.48 -5.78
CA CYS A 40 -0.17 -0.08 -6.65
C CYS A 40 0.13 -0.45 -8.10
N LEU A 41 -0.82 -1.12 -8.75
CA LEU A 41 -0.84 -1.30 -10.20
C LEU A 41 -1.88 -0.34 -10.80
N ILE A 42 -1.47 0.49 -11.73
CA ILE A 42 -2.37 1.22 -12.63
C ILE A 42 -2.45 0.45 -13.95
N TRP A 43 -3.66 0.07 -14.30
CA TRP A 43 -3.97 -0.64 -15.54
C TRP A 43 -4.85 0.24 -16.43
N ASP A 44 -4.28 0.80 -17.51
CA ASP A 44 -5.03 1.60 -18.46
C ASP A 44 -5.97 0.72 -19.29
N GLY A 45 -7.23 1.11 -19.38
CA GLY A 45 -8.28 0.33 -20.03
C GLY A 45 -8.65 -0.98 -19.33
N GLY A 46 -8.17 -1.18 -18.10
CA GLY A 46 -8.45 -2.39 -17.31
C GLY A 46 -9.91 -2.53 -16.89
N VAL A 47 -10.28 -3.74 -16.52
CA VAL A 47 -11.61 -4.08 -16.02
C VAL A 47 -11.55 -4.35 -14.53
N VAL A 48 -12.45 -3.72 -13.77
CA VAL A 48 -12.58 -3.99 -12.33
C VAL A 48 -13.08 -5.42 -12.12
N GLN A 49 -12.34 -6.17 -11.32
CA GLN A 49 -12.65 -7.55 -10.95
C GLN A 49 -12.69 -7.69 -9.43
N ASP A 50 -13.55 -8.57 -8.96
CA ASP A 50 -13.56 -8.97 -7.56
C ASP A 50 -12.53 -10.09 -7.34
N ILE A 51 -11.37 -9.72 -6.84
CA ILE A 51 -10.29 -10.65 -6.50
C ILE A 51 -10.19 -10.71 -4.99
N THR A 52 -10.20 -11.94 -4.45
CA THR A 52 -10.17 -12.18 -3.02
C THR A 52 -8.95 -11.51 -2.37
N PRO A 53 -9.15 -10.68 -1.33
CA PRO A 53 -8.04 -10.10 -0.58
C PRO A 53 -7.16 -11.18 0.03
N PRO A 54 -5.83 -11.05 -0.01
CA PRO A 54 -4.92 -12.09 0.49
C PRO A 54 -5.04 -12.29 2.00
N HIS A 55 -5.54 -11.32 2.74
CA HIS A 55 -5.82 -11.38 4.17
C HIS A 55 -6.88 -12.43 4.52
N ASP A 56 -7.87 -12.64 3.64
CA ASP A 56 -9.00 -13.56 3.87
C ASP A 56 -8.64 -15.03 3.61
N ILE A 57 -7.47 -15.26 3.04
CA ILE A 57 -7.03 -16.60 2.61
C ILE A 57 -5.67 -16.99 3.19
N LEU A 58 -5.28 -16.43 4.33
CA LEU A 58 -4.04 -16.80 5.02
C LEU A 58 -3.96 -18.31 5.26
N GLY A 59 -2.81 -18.90 4.96
CA GLY A 59 -2.58 -20.34 5.10
C GLY A 59 -3.28 -21.24 4.07
N LYS A 60 -4.16 -20.68 3.21
CA LYS A 60 -4.90 -21.49 2.20
C LYS A 60 -4.08 -21.68 0.93
N VAL A 61 -4.41 -22.73 0.17
CA VAL A 61 -3.91 -22.97 -1.18
C VAL A 61 -4.61 -22.02 -2.14
N ILE A 62 -3.85 -21.33 -3.00
CA ILE A 62 -4.32 -20.19 -3.79
C ILE A 62 -5.07 -20.54 -5.08
N GLY A 63 -5.00 -21.79 -5.56
CA GLY A 63 -5.47 -22.18 -6.90
C GLY A 63 -6.92 -21.76 -7.22
N SER A 64 -7.84 -21.86 -6.24
CA SER A 64 -9.25 -21.48 -6.40
C SER A 64 -9.52 -19.96 -6.23
N TYR A 65 -8.50 -19.20 -5.88
CA TYR A 65 -8.60 -17.75 -5.62
C TYR A 65 -7.86 -16.90 -6.66
N LEU A 66 -7.23 -17.54 -7.64
CA LEU A 66 -6.57 -16.83 -8.75
C LEU A 66 -7.62 -16.06 -9.57
N PRO A 67 -7.28 -14.89 -10.12
CA PRO A 67 -8.20 -14.10 -10.94
C PRO A 67 -8.66 -14.85 -12.18
N GLU A 68 -9.88 -14.57 -12.63
CA GLU A 68 -10.41 -15.11 -13.90
C GLU A 68 -9.72 -14.47 -15.11
N ASP A 69 -9.29 -13.22 -14.99
CA ASP A 69 -8.55 -12.53 -16.04
C ASP A 69 -7.22 -13.23 -16.34
N ALA A 70 -7.08 -13.64 -17.59
CA ALA A 70 -5.92 -14.43 -18.03
C ALA A 70 -4.60 -13.66 -17.91
N LYS A 71 -4.62 -12.33 -18.12
CA LYS A 71 -3.41 -11.51 -18.05
C LYS A 71 -2.94 -11.31 -16.62
N LEU A 72 -3.86 -10.99 -15.70
CA LEU A 72 -3.52 -10.88 -14.28
C LEU A 72 -3.01 -12.21 -13.72
N ARG A 73 -3.67 -13.31 -14.08
CA ARG A 73 -3.22 -14.66 -13.71
C ARG A 73 -1.83 -14.95 -14.22
N GLU A 74 -1.57 -14.70 -15.50
CA GLU A 74 -0.25 -14.86 -16.11
C GLU A 74 0.83 -14.05 -15.38
N MET A 75 0.54 -12.78 -15.06
CA MET A 75 1.48 -11.93 -14.31
C MET A 75 1.75 -12.47 -12.90
N MET A 76 0.72 -12.97 -12.20
CA MET A 76 0.89 -13.58 -10.87
C MET A 76 1.76 -14.84 -10.94
N GLU A 77 1.51 -15.73 -11.91
CA GLU A 77 2.28 -16.96 -12.10
C GLU A 77 3.73 -16.66 -12.48
N LYS A 78 3.95 -15.79 -13.47
CA LYS A 78 5.29 -15.36 -13.89
C LYS A 78 6.05 -14.61 -12.82
N SER A 79 5.37 -13.83 -11.98
CA SER A 79 6.02 -13.14 -10.86
C SER A 79 6.66 -14.12 -9.87
N TYR A 80 6.06 -15.31 -9.69
CA TYR A 80 6.67 -16.35 -8.87
C TYR A 80 8.01 -16.84 -9.46
N ASP A 81 8.09 -17.06 -10.77
CA ASP A 81 9.33 -17.51 -11.42
C ASP A 81 10.45 -16.46 -11.26
N ILE A 82 10.09 -15.18 -11.36
CA ILE A 82 11.03 -14.06 -11.24
C ILE A 82 11.48 -13.87 -9.79
N LEU A 83 10.53 -13.81 -8.87
CA LEU A 83 10.78 -13.39 -7.49
C LEU A 83 11.29 -14.52 -6.60
N ASN A 84 10.83 -15.75 -6.79
CA ASN A 84 11.19 -16.87 -5.91
C ASN A 84 12.70 -17.16 -5.87
N ASN A 85 13.38 -16.90 -6.98
CA ASN A 85 14.83 -17.11 -7.12
C ASN A 85 15.63 -15.79 -7.13
N HIS A 86 14.97 -14.66 -6.89
CA HIS A 86 15.66 -13.38 -6.80
C HIS A 86 16.71 -13.39 -5.68
N PRO A 87 17.94 -12.83 -5.91
CA PRO A 87 19.02 -12.87 -4.91
C PRO A 87 18.61 -12.37 -3.52
N LEU A 88 17.81 -11.30 -3.44
CA LEU A 88 17.29 -10.79 -2.18
C LEU A 88 16.42 -11.83 -1.46
N ASN A 89 15.54 -12.52 -2.17
CA ASN A 89 14.67 -13.55 -1.58
C ASN A 89 15.46 -14.79 -1.14
N LEU A 90 16.54 -15.13 -1.84
CA LEU A 90 17.47 -16.17 -1.38
C LEU A 90 18.18 -15.77 -0.11
N ALA A 91 18.64 -14.52 -0.01
CA ALA A 91 19.27 -13.98 1.21
C ALA A 91 18.26 -13.93 2.38
N ARG A 92 17.01 -13.52 2.13
CA ARG A 92 15.93 -13.54 3.14
C ARG A 92 15.71 -14.95 3.68
N ALA A 93 15.59 -15.94 2.79
CA ALA A 93 15.42 -17.33 3.18
C ALA A 93 16.62 -17.88 3.99
N ALA A 94 17.86 -17.53 3.60
CA ALA A 94 19.06 -17.89 4.35
C ALA A 94 19.09 -17.26 5.75
N ALA A 95 18.45 -16.10 5.93
CA ALA A 95 18.29 -15.43 7.23
C ALA A 95 17.05 -15.92 8.03
N GLY A 96 16.36 -16.98 7.56
CA GLY A 96 15.18 -17.54 8.22
C GLY A 96 13.89 -16.75 8.00
N LYS A 97 13.90 -15.77 7.08
CA LYS A 97 12.72 -14.97 6.71
C LYS A 97 11.96 -15.59 5.54
N ARG A 98 10.68 -15.32 5.45
CA ARG A 98 9.86 -15.71 4.29
C ARG A 98 10.24 -14.92 3.06
N LYS A 99 10.18 -15.58 1.90
CA LYS A 99 10.34 -14.93 0.60
C LYS A 99 9.07 -14.14 0.24
N ALA A 100 9.23 -12.94 -0.29
CA ALA A 100 8.18 -12.23 -1.02
C ALA A 100 8.21 -12.71 -2.49
N ASN A 101 7.63 -13.87 -2.75
CA ASN A 101 7.91 -14.66 -3.94
C ASN A 101 6.87 -14.58 -5.05
N SER A 102 5.81 -13.78 -4.90
CA SER A 102 4.80 -13.59 -5.94
C SER A 102 4.00 -12.32 -5.70
N CYS A 103 3.53 -11.69 -6.78
CA CYS A 103 2.54 -10.64 -6.70
C CYS A 103 1.14 -11.22 -6.44
N TRP A 104 0.30 -10.46 -5.74
CA TRP A 104 -1.12 -10.75 -5.60
C TRP A 104 -1.91 -9.49 -5.91
N PHE A 105 -2.72 -9.52 -6.98
CA PHE A 105 -3.57 -8.40 -7.35
C PHE A 105 -4.90 -8.48 -6.60
N TRP A 106 -5.36 -7.36 -6.06
CA TRP A 106 -6.61 -7.27 -5.32
C TRP A 106 -7.03 -5.82 -5.13
N GLY A 107 -8.24 -5.59 -4.62
CA GLY A 107 -8.73 -4.25 -4.34
C GLY A 107 -8.87 -3.39 -5.59
N ALA A 108 -9.27 -4.01 -6.72
CA ALA A 108 -9.45 -3.31 -7.98
C ALA A 108 -10.56 -2.25 -7.88
N GLY A 109 -10.34 -1.12 -8.54
CA GLY A 109 -11.29 -0.02 -8.59
C GLY A 109 -10.89 1.00 -9.63
N THR A 110 -11.75 1.96 -9.90
CA THR A 110 -11.45 3.12 -10.73
C THR A 110 -11.14 4.34 -9.87
N LYS A 111 -10.47 5.35 -10.44
CA LYS A 111 -10.24 6.62 -9.74
C LYS A 111 -11.56 7.19 -9.22
N PRO A 112 -11.74 7.33 -7.90
CA PRO A 112 -12.98 7.87 -7.37
C PRO A 112 -13.11 9.36 -7.67
N ALA A 113 -14.31 9.80 -8.02
CA ALA A 113 -14.67 11.21 -8.14
C ALA A 113 -15.06 11.76 -6.76
N LEU A 114 -14.08 11.97 -5.89
CA LEU A 114 -14.31 12.55 -4.57
C LEU A 114 -14.62 14.04 -4.69
N SER A 115 -15.66 14.48 -4.00
CA SER A 115 -15.90 15.93 -3.86
C SER A 115 -14.79 16.56 -3.05
N SER A 116 -14.36 17.76 -3.43
CA SER A 116 -13.37 18.53 -2.68
C SER A 116 -13.86 18.76 -1.24
N PHE A 117 -12.97 18.58 -0.27
CA PHE A 117 -13.26 18.87 1.14
C PHE A 117 -13.67 20.33 1.31
N THR A 118 -12.98 21.24 0.64
CA THR A 118 -13.27 22.67 0.71
C THR A 118 -14.61 23.00 0.05
N GLU A 119 -14.97 22.42 -1.06
CA GLU A 119 -16.29 22.64 -1.69
C GLU A 119 -17.44 22.16 -0.82
N LYS A 120 -17.24 21.02 -0.13
CA LYS A 120 -18.28 20.45 0.76
C LYS A 120 -18.45 21.20 2.07
N THR A 121 -17.36 21.70 2.63
CA THR A 121 -17.33 22.17 4.03
C THR A 121 -17.09 23.67 4.14
N GLY A 122 -16.60 24.33 3.12
CA GLY A 122 -16.09 25.70 3.17
C GLY A 122 -14.78 25.83 3.96
N LYS A 123 -14.09 24.69 4.25
CA LYS A 123 -12.92 24.62 5.12
C LYS A 123 -11.73 24.00 4.38
N THR A 124 -10.52 24.38 4.78
CA THR A 124 -9.30 23.72 4.35
C THR A 124 -8.92 22.61 5.31
N GLY A 125 -8.32 21.52 4.80
CA GLY A 125 -7.98 20.38 5.63
C GLY A 125 -6.60 19.82 5.37
N ALA A 126 -5.97 19.29 6.41
CA ALA A 126 -4.72 18.56 6.35
C ALA A 126 -4.88 17.12 6.86
N MET A 127 -4.14 16.18 6.25
CA MET A 127 -4.09 14.76 6.60
C MET A 127 -2.70 14.37 7.09
N ILE A 128 -2.64 13.73 8.25
CA ILE A 128 -1.42 13.13 8.82
C ILE A 128 -1.66 11.63 8.96
N SER A 129 -1.04 10.83 8.09
CA SER A 129 -1.16 9.37 8.10
C SER A 129 0.13 8.71 7.59
N ALA A 130 0.44 7.53 8.11
CA ALA A 130 1.44 6.65 7.52
C ALA A 130 0.85 5.78 6.39
N VAL A 131 -0.48 5.62 6.35
CA VAL A 131 -1.19 4.72 5.44
C VAL A 131 -1.46 5.40 4.10
N ASP A 132 -1.01 4.79 3.01
CA ASP A 132 -1.12 5.35 1.66
C ASP A 132 -2.58 5.48 1.20
N LEU A 133 -3.48 4.58 1.63
CA LEU A 133 -4.91 4.68 1.36
C LEU A 133 -5.48 6.02 1.84
N LEU A 134 -5.18 6.41 3.07
CA LEU A 134 -5.69 7.66 3.64
C LEU A 134 -5.06 8.89 3.01
N LYS A 135 -3.76 8.83 2.67
CA LYS A 135 -3.10 9.87 1.89
C LYS A 135 -3.75 10.03 0.51
N GLY A 136 -4.07 8.90 -0.15
CA GLY A 136 -4.78 8.89 -1.44
C GLY A 136 -6.17 9.50 -1.35
N ILE A 137 -6.94 9.20 -0.32
CA ILE A 137 -8.25 9.82 -0.05
C ILE A 137 -8.08 11.32 0.16
N ALA A 138 -7.10 11.75 0.94
CA ALA A 138 -6.83 13.17 1.18
C ALA A 138 -6.51 13.92 -0.10
N VAL A 139 -5.63 13.37 -0.95
CA VAL A 139 -5.30 13.94 -2.27
C VAL A 139 -6.55 14.01 -3.14
N GLY A 140 -7.34 12.93 -3.22
CA GLY A 140 -8.58 12.89 -3.99
C GLY A 140 -9.64 13.89 -3.51
N ALA A 141 -9.66 14.19 -2.21
CA ALA A 141 -10.53 15.20 -1.60
C ALA A 141 -9.94 16.62 -1.59
N GLY A 142 -8.76 16.84 -2.18
CA GLY A 142 -8.12 18.16 -2.21
C GLY A 142 -7.59 18.64 -0.86
N MET A 143 -7.32 17.72 0.06
CA MET A 143 -6.71 18.02 1.36
C MET A 143 -5.17 18.01 1.25
N GLN A 144 -4.50 18.78 2.09
CA GLN A 144 -3.05 18.77 2.19
C GLN A 144 -2.58 17.50 2.91
N VAL A 145 -1.69 16.72 2.28
CA VAL A 145 -1.02 15.59 2.96
C VAL A 145 0.27 16.10 3.60
N LEU A 146 0.39 15.90 4.92
CA LEU A 146 1.58 16.29 5.69
C LEU A 146 2.46 15.07 5.92
N HIS A 147 3.70 15.18 5.48
CA HIS A 147 4.72 14.17 5.77
C HIS A 147 5.32 14.40 7.16
N VAL A 148 5.40 13.32 7.95
CA VAL A 148 6.01 13.32 9.28
C VAL A 148 7.10 12.25 9.33
N GLU A 149 8.33 12.67 9.57
CA GLU A 149 9.45 11.76 9.69
C GLU A 149 9.25 10.79 10.87
N GLY A 150 9.53 9.49 10.64
CA GLY A 150 9.30 8.43 11.63
C GLY A 150 7.82 8.10 11.89
N ALA A 151 6.88 8.65 11.09
CA ALA A 151 5.49 8.22 11.15
C ALA A 151 5.33 6.86 10.45
N THR A 152 4.93 5.87 11.23
CA THR A 152 4.61 4.50 10.79
C THR A 152 3.20 4.11 11.21
N GLY A 153 2.70 2.95 10.76
CA GLY A 153 1.47 2.34 11.25
C GLY A 153 1.64 1.61 12.59
N GLY A 154 2.88 1.30 12.97
CA GLY A 154 3.19 0.47 14.14
C GLY A 154 3.19 1.21 15.48
N LEU A 155 3.40 0.42 16.53
CA LEU A 155 3.38 0.88 17.93
C LEU A 155 4.40 1.98 18.26
N THR A 156 5.55 1.96 17.58
CA THR A 156 6.67 2.90 17.80
C THR A 156 6.63 4.12 16.87
N THR A 157 5.49 4.40 16.26
CA THR A 157 5.30 5.57 15.38
C THR A 157 5.64 6.87 16.11
N ASN A 158 6.05 7.90 15.36
CA ASN A 158 6.34 9.23 15.89
C ASN A 158 5.02 9.98 16.25
N TYR A 159 4.44 9.68 17.42
CA TYR A 159 3.22 10.31 17.91
C TYR A 159 3.36 11.83 18.11
N GLU A 160 4.49 12.26 18.69
CA GLU A 160 4.76 13.67 18.95
C GLU A 160 4.87 14.46 17.64
N GLY A 161 5.57 13.90 16.65
CA GLY A 161 5.69 14.50 15.31
C GLY A 161 4.34 14.62 14.61
N LYS A 162 3.47 13.60 14.71
CA LYS A 162 2.10 13.65 14.17
C LYS A 162 1.28 14.77 14.84
N ALA A 163 1.35 14.87 16.16
CA ALA A 163 0.65 15.92 16.92
C ALA A 163 1.20 17.33 16.58
N ALA A 164 2.51 17.48 16.55
CA ALA A 164 3.16 18.75 16.21
C ALA A 164 2.82 19.21 14.78
N ALA A 165 2.75 18.30 13.81
CA ALA A 165 2.34 18.61 12.45
C ALA A 165 0.90 19.11 12.38
N ALA A 166 -0.03 18.50 13.14
CA ALA A 166 -1.40 18.96 13.19
C ALA A 166 -1.54 20.35 13.83
N VAL A 167 -0.84 20.58 14.93
CA VAL A 167 -0.81 21.90 15.59
C VAL A 167 -0.25 22.98 14.65
N LYS A 168 0.83 22.66 13.94
CA LYS A 168 1.41 23.55 12.94
C LYS A 168 0.42 23.84 11.81
N ALA A 169 -0.22 22.83 11.26
CA ALA A 169 -1.19 22.96 10.18
C ALA A 169 -2.34 23.90 10.55
N LEU A 170 -2.88 23.77 11.78
CA LEU A 170 -4.00 24.57 12.27
C LEU A 170 -3.59 26.02 12.66
N LEU A 171 -2.44 26.18 13.34
CA LEU A 171 -2.08 27.48 13.91
C LEU A 171 -1.19 28.34 13.01
N LYS A 172 -0.46 27.72 12.07
CA LYS A 172 0.54 28.42 11.26
C LYS A 172 0.30 28.31 9.76
N ASP A 173 -0.17 27.17 9.27
CA ASP A 173 -0.25 26.91 7.82
C ASP A 173 -1.66 27.24 7.25
N GLY A 174 -2.58 27.71 8.10
CA GLY A 174 -3.90 28.20 7.69
C GLY A 174 -4.93 27.12 7.37
N ASN A 175 -4.72 25.89 7.85
CA ASN A 175 -5.75 24.85 7.74
C ASN A 175 -6.81 25.03 8.85
N ASP A 176 -8.06 24.80 8.52
CA ASP A 176 -9.19 24.82 9.46
C ASP A 176 -9.39 23.46 10.16
N PHE A 177 -8.90 22.39 9.54
CA PHE A 177 -9.11 21.02 10.00
C PHE A 177 -7.84 20.20 9.83
N ALA A 178 -7.55 19.33 10.80
CA ALA A 178 -6.46 18.35 10.71
C ALA A 178 -6.97 16.96 11.10
N TYR A 179 -6.75 15.98 10.20
CA TYR A 179 -7.01 14.57 10.47
C TYR A 179 -5.70 13.88 10.85
N ILE A 180 -5.64 13.30 12.03
CA ILE A 180 -4.48 12.52 12.50
C ILE A 180 -4.89 11.05 12.55
N HIS A 181 -4.20 10.22 11.79
CA HIS A 181 -4.39 8.77 11.81
C HIS A 181 -3.36 8.09 12.70
N VAL A 182 -3.85 7.24 13.61
CA VAL A 182 -3.05 6.36 14.47
C VAL A 182 -3.54 4.94 14.24
N GLU A 183 -2.76 4.13 13.54
CA GLU A 183 -3.12 2.76 13.14
C GLU A 183 -2.69 1.72 14.18
N ALA A 184 -1.74 2.04 15.04
CA ALA A 184 -1.16 1.12 16.01
C ALA A 184 -2.18 0.30 16.84
N PRO A 185 -3.34 0.83 17.27
CA PRO A 185 -4.35 0.03 17.98
C PRO A 185 -4.90 -1.12 17.14
N ASP A 186 -5.09 -0.92 15.83
CA ASP A 186 -5.57 -1.96 14.90
C ASP A 186 -4.50 -3.05 14.71
N GLU A 187 -3.27 -2.63 14.41
CA GLU A 187 -2.13 -3.55 14.24
C GLU A 187 -1.89 -4.40 15.50
N MET A 188 -1.99 -3.82 16.68
CA MET A 188 -1.85 -4.58 17.94
C MET A 188 -3.03 -5.52 18.17
N GLY A 189 -4.22 -5.17 17.75
CA GLY A 189 -5.39 -6.05 17.79
C GLY A 189 -5.22 -7.31 16.93
N HIS A 190 -4.55 -7.20 15.80
CA HIS A 190 -4.26 -8.33 14.92
C HIS A 190 -3.12 -9.24 15.42
N GLN A 191 -2.24 -8.72 16.23
CA GLN A 191 -1.11 -9.49 16.79
C GLN A 191 -1.46 -10.26 18.07
N GLY A 192 -2.61 -10.03 18.70
CA GLY A 192 -3.17 -10.75 19.85
C GLY A 192 -2.62 -10.29 21.18
#